data_4291829b1d3e90b62db20ed43ff8a2dc
#
_entry.id   4291829b1d3e90b62db20ed43ff8a2dc
#
_cell.length_a   1.000
_cell.length_b   1.000
_cell.length_c   1.000
_cell.angle_alpha   90.00
_cell.angle_beta   90.00
_cell.angle_gamma   90.00
#
_symmetry.space_group_name_H-M   'P 1'
#
loop_
_entity.id
_entity.type
_entity.pdbx_description
1 polymer ?
#
loop_
_entity_poly.entity_id
_entity_poly.type
_entity_poly.pdbx_seq_one_letter_code
_entity_poly.pdbx_strand_id
1 'polypeptide(L)'
;MKNELWKLSACEMAEGIREKRFSAEEVINSVISRIDDHNPRLNALVADYRDEALIAAREADQAISSGEKTGELHGVPVTIKTNVDVEGKPTPNGLPAFADLIAPADAPIVSNLKKSGAIIIGRTNTPELSMRFTTDNPLHGRTVNPWNEDASPGGSSGGASSAAAAGFGPIHHGNDIAGSLRCPSFSCGLSTVKPTFGRVPAWLPSATAERGMLAQMISVQGAICREVRDVRLATRIMAQADPRDPFWVPVPFEDWPEMSEPVRIGVTTESYDHPIHPDIVESIERTADYLSDAGYAIERVVTPSVNEAAERWLRYVGNEIKTFLMPVAMEHGSETIQQIFEWFLQIGGVSDAEDYREGIKERSAMTREWNLFLEKYPLILSPYLMQPVGAWDNDTKNVEELRKFLNAGIYSLCISWLSLPAGVVPTGMVNGLPAGVQIIGRRFREDLILNAMQVIEDQTGVLTKELWARE
;
A
#
# COMPACT_ATOMS: atom_id res chain seq x y z
N MET A 1 13.72 27.97 -3.79
CA MET A 1 13.90 26.85 -2.83
C MET A 1 12.81 26.80 -1.77
N LYS A 2 12.38 27.90 -1.12
CA LYS A 2 11.32 27.85 -0.09
C LYS A 2 9.97 27.35 -0.59
N ASN A 3 9.62 27.52 -1.86
CA ASN A 3 8.35 27.09 -2.43
C ASN A 3 8.31 25.61 -2.87
N GLU A 4 9.38 24.84 -2.75
CA GLU A 4 9.46 23.47 -3.25
C GLU A 4 9.80 22.43 -2.16
N LEU A 5 9.56 22.77 -0.87
CA LEU A 5 9.79 21.84 0.23
C LEU A 5 8.93 20.57 0.12
N TRP A 6 7.80 20.64 -0.58
CA TRP A 6 6.94 19.47 -0.89
C TRP A 6 7.66 18.38 -1.72
N LYS A 7 8.78 18.72 -2.42
CA LYS A 7 9.59 17.74 -3.18
C LYS A 7 10.47 16.86 -2.29
N LEU A 8 10.76 17.30 -1.06
CA LEU A 8 11.63 16.59 -0.13
C LEU A 8 10.99 15.28 0.34
N SER A 9 11.83 14.29 0.66
CA SER A 9 11.43 13.07 1.35
C SER A 9 11.04 13.34 2.81
N ALA A 10 10.42 12.37 3.48
CA ALA A 10 10.12 12.47 4.90
C ALA A 10 11.39 12.58 5.75
N CYS A 11 12.41 11.80 5.38
CA CYS A 11 13.72 11.85 6.04
C CYS A 11 14.35 13.26 5.94
N GLU A 12 14.35 13.85 4.75
CA GLU A 12 14.90 15.20 4.51
C GLU A 12 14.09 16.29 5.20
N MET A 13 12.75 16.16 5.23
CA MET A 13 11.89 17.11 5.95
C MET A 13 12.16 17.06 7.46
N ALA A 14 12.16 15.86 8.05
CA ALA A 14 12.41 15.68 9.49
C ALA A 14 13.79 16.17 9.90
N GLU A 15 14.82 15.86 9.12
CA GLU A 15 16.18 16.36 9.36
C GLU A 15 16.26 17.88 9.23
N GLY A 16 15.71 18.46 8.15
CA GLY A 16 15.76 19.90 7.93
C GLY A 16 15.04 20.72 9.00
N ILE A 17 13.91 20.23 9.52
CA ILE A 17 13.20 20.84 10.65
C ILE A 17 14.05 20.76 11.92
N ARG A 18 14.63 19.59 12.22
CA ARG A 18 15.49 19.38 13.39
C ARG A 18 16.72 20.29 13.37
N GLU A 19 17.32 20.45 12.21
CA GLU A 19 18.50 21.32 12.00
C GLU A 19 18.13 22.80 11.82
N LYS A 20 16.85 23.15 11.86
CA LYS A 20 16.35 24.52 11.67
C LYS A 20 16.72 25.12 10.31
N ARG A 21 16.89 24.28 9.26
CA ARG A 21 17.09 24.73 7.87
C ARG A 21 15.82 25.39 7.31
N PHE A 22 14.68 24.91 7.76
CA PHE A 22 13.33 25.42 7.53
C PHE A 22 12.43 24.98 8.68
N SER A 23 11.26 25.63 8.81
CA SER A 23 10.29 25.30 9.86
C SER A 23 9.29 24.23 9.41
N ALA A 24 8.61 23.57 10.36
CA ALA A 24 7.47 22.71 10.05
C ALA A 24 6.32 23.49 9.37
N GLU A 25 6.08 24.75 9.80
CA GLU A 25 5.09 25.61 9.18
C GLU A 25 5.44 25.92 7.71
N GLU A 26 6.72 26.14 7.35
CA GLU A 26 7.16 26.32 5.96
C GLU A 26 6.92 25.04 5.13
N VAL A 27 7.17 23.85 5.68
CA VAL A 27 6.90 22.57 5.01
C VAL A 27 5.41 22.38 4.77
N ILE A 28 4.57 22.54 5.80
CA ILE A 28 3.11 22.39 5.69
C ILE A 28 2.54 23.38 4.67
N ASN A 29 2.94 24.65 4.70
CA ASN A 29 2.49 25.64 3.72
C ASN A 29 2.90 25.28 2.28
N SER A 30 4.12 24.75 2.08
CA SER A 30 4.57 24.29 0.77
C SER A 30 3.72 23.14 0.24
N VAL A 31 3.35 22.19 1.09
CA VAL A 31 2.50 21.06 0.73
C VAL A 31 1.05 21.49 0.50
N ILE A 32 0.49 22.40 1.32
CA ILE A 32 -0.86 22.96 1.12
C ILE A 32 -0.94 23.68 -0.23
N SER A 33 0.05 24.51 -0.59
CA SER A 33 0.06 25.16 -1.90
C SER A 33 0.03 24.14 -3.04
N ARG A 34 0.79 23.03 -2.91
CA ARG A 34 0.78 21.95 -3.92
C ARG A 34 -0.58 21.25 -4.01
N ILE A 35 -1.24 21.04 -2.88
CA ILE A 35 -2.60 20.47 -2.82
C ILE A 35 -3.60 21.40 -3.52
N ASP A 36 -3.56 22.71 -3.24
CA ASP A 36 -4.47 23.68 -3.84
C ASP A 36 -4.35 23.73 -5.38
N ASP A 37 -3.14 23.61 -5.88
CA ASP A 37 -2.87 23.64 -7.32
C ASP A 37 -3.34 22.39 -8.06
N HIS A 38 -3.27 21.21 -7.43
CA HIS A 38 -3.44 19.93 -8.15
C HIS A 38 -4.63 19.08 -7.69
N ASN A 39 -5.05 19.17 -6.41
CA ASN A 39 -6.10 18.31 -5.88
C ASN A 39 -7.49 18.55 -6.52
N PRO A 40 -7.86 19.77 -6.96
CA PRO A 40 -9.12 19.99 -7.67
C PRO A 40 -9.28 19.09 -8.92
N ARG A 41 -8.17 18.77 -9.61
CA ARG A 41 -8.17 17.84 -10.75
C ARG A 41 -8.03 16.37 -10.32
N LEU A 42 -7.21 16.11 -9.30
CA LEU A 42 -6.84 14.74 -8.92
C LEU A 42 -7.86 14.07 -8.00
N ASN A 43 -8.54 14.82 -7.16
CA ASN A 43 -9.47 14.33 -6.15
C ASN A 43 -8.84 13.20 -5.29
N ALA A 44 -7.60 13.40 -4.90
CA ALA A 44 -6.81 12.45 -4.13
C ALA A 44 -7.04 12.61 -2.62
N LEU A 45 -7.06 13.86 -2.12
CA LEU A 45 -7.51 14.23 -0.78
C LEU A 45 -8.99 14.60 -0.82
N VAL A 46 -9.78 13.97 0.03
CA VAL A 46 -11.23 14.16 0.12
C VAL A 46 -11.69 14.75 1.48
N ALA A 47 -10.77 14.89 2.41
CA ALA A 47 -10.94 15.72 3.61
C ALA A 47 -9.62 16.44 3.90
N ASP A 48 -9.73 17.73 4.15
CA ASP A 48 -8.62 18.67 4.32
C ASP A 48 -8.58 19.12 5.79
N TYR A 49 -7.42 18.98 6.43
CA TYR A 49 -7.17 19.36 7.83
C TYR A 49 -6.12 20.45 7.94
N ARG A 50 -6.02 21.32 6.91
CA ARG A 50 -4.97 22.35 6.81
C ARG A 50 -4.88 23.28 8.02
N ASP A 51 -6.01 23.71 8.58
CA ASP A 51 -6.01 24.62 9.72
C ASP A 51 -5.42 23.96 10.96
N GLU A 52 -5.81 22.70 11.23
CA GLU A 52 -5.29 21.89 12.32
C GLU A 52 -3.80 21.57 12.10
N ALA A 53 -3.42 21.27 10.84
CA ALA A 53 -2.04 20.99 10.46
C ALA A 53 -1.13 22.21 10.66
N LEU A 54 -1.60 23.41 10.35
CA LEU A 54 -0.84 24.66 10.57
C LEU A 54 -0.68 24.97 12.08
N ILE A 55 -1.69 24.68 12.89
CA ILE A 55 -1.59 24.79 14.36
C ILE A 55 -0.51 23.82 14.87
N ALA A 56 -0.62 22.53 14.48
CA ALA A 56 0.34 21.51 14.88
C ALA A 56 1.77 21.80 14.38
N ALA A 57 1.92 22.41 13.21
CA ALA A 57 3.22 22.81 12.67
C ALA A 57 3.89 23.90 13.54
N ARG A 58 3.13 24.91 13.98
CA ARG A 58 3.64 25.97 14.89
C ARG A 58 4.02 25.38 16.25
N GLU A 59 3.23 24.45 16.79
CA GLU A 59 3.57 23.72 18.02
C GLU A 59 4.85 22.90 17.85
N ALA A 60 5.03 22.25 16.71
CA ALA A 60 6.25 21.52 16.37
C ALA A 60 7.48 22.46 16.31
N ASP A 61 7.35 23.63 15.69
CA ASP A 61 8.43 24.63 15.63
C ASP A 61 8.76 25.19 17.01
N GLN A 62 7.77 25.38 17.88
CA GLN A 62 7.98 25.79 19.25
C GLN A 62 8.74 24.72 20.05
N ALA A 63 8.40 23.43 19.91
CA ALA A 63 9.09 22.32 20.56
C ALA A 63 10.57 22.25 20.16
N ILE A 64 10.89 22.43 18.86
CA ILE A 64 12.28 22.52 18.38
C ILE A 64 12.99 23.74 19.00
N SER A 65 12.30 24.86 19.13
CA SER A 65 12.89 26.10 19.66
C SER A 65 13.20 26.00 21.15
N SER A 66 12.34 25.31 21.91
CA SER A 66 12.49 25.04 23.35
C SER A 66 13.49 23.91 23.65
N GLY A 67 13.96 23.18 22.65
CA GLY A 67 14.93 22.09 22.83
C GLY A 67 14.29 20.80 23.37
N GLU A 68 12.99 20.61 23.16
CA GLU A 68 12.29 19.38 23.54
C GLU A 68 12.78 18.19 22.70
N LYS A 69 12.71 16.99 23.29
CA LYS A 69 12.99 15.75 22.57
C LYS A 69 11.84 15.46 21.59
N THR A 70 12.15 15.41 20.32
CA THR A 70 11.19 15.21 19.25
C THR A 70 11.21 13.80 18.65
N GLY A 71 10.10 13.38 18.05
CA GLY A 71 10.01 12.10 17.34
C GLY A 71 10.66 12.14 15.95
N GLU A 72 10.75 11.00 15.31
CA GLU A 72 11.46 10.83 14.03
C GLU A 72 10.74 11.45 12.83
N LEU A 73 9.42 11.64 12.90
CA LEU A 73 8.62 12.33 11.88
C LEU A 73 8.15 13.72 12.34
N HIS A 74 8.87 14.33 13.27
CA HIS A 74 8.48 15.62 13.85
C HIS A 74 8.29 16.69 12.78
N GLY A 75 7.06 17.23 12.67
CA GLY A 75 6.70 18.25 11.71
C GLY A 75 6.44 17.73 10.27
N VAL A 76 6.57 16.43 10.01
CA VAL A 76 6.40 15.85 8.68
C VAL A 76 4.92 15.63 8.36
N PRO A 77 4.41 16.15 7.20
CA PRO A 77 3.02 15.91 6.77
C PRO A 77 2.77 14.48 6.36
N VAL A 78 1.64 13.91 6.83
CA VAL A 78 1.16 12.58 6.46
C VAL A 78 -0.34 12.61 6.13
N THR A 79 -0.81 11.66 5.32
CA THR A 79 -2.24 11.49 5.07
C THR A 79 -2.73 10.12 5.50
N ILE A 80 -4.00 10.02 5.87
CA ILE A 80 -4.64 8.78 6.30
C ILE A 80 -5.79 8.41 5.36
N LYS A 81 -5.84 7.17 4.90
CA LYS A 81 -6.93 6.64 4.07
C LYS A 81 -8.27 6.71 4.82
N THR A 82 -9.37 7.03 4.12
CA THR A 82 -10.70 7.25 4.72
C THR A 82 -11.35 6.00 5.33
N ASN A 83 -10.72 4.83 5.23
CA ASN A 83 -11.20 3.59 5.85
C ASN A 83 -10.49 3.24 7.18
N VAL A 84 -9.70 4.17 7.75
CA VAL A 84 -9.00 3.99 9.04
C VAL A 84 -9.31 5.16 9.95
N ASP A 85 -9.56 4.88 11.22
CA ASP A 85 -10.03 5.84 12.19
C ASP A 85 -8.96 6.87 12.58
N VAL A 86 -9.37 8.13 12.52
CA VAL A 86 -8.71 9.28 13.15
C VAL A 86 -9.71 9.87 14.14
N GLU A 87 -9.35 9.95 15.41
CA GLU A 87 -10.22 10.43 16.49
C GLU A 87 -10.93 11.75 16.14
N GLY A 88 -12.24 11.78 16.35
CA GLY A 88 -13.08 12.94 16.07
C GLY A 88 -13.34 13.21 14.59
N LYS A 89 -12.91 12.34 13.67
CA LYS A 89 -13.08 12.50 12.22
C LYS A 89 -13.93 11.37 11.63
N PRO A 90 -14.63 11.63 10.49
CA PRO A 90 -15.41 10.59 9.80
C PRO A 90 -14.55 9.48 9.21
N THR A 91 -15.09 8.24 9.24
CA THR A 91 -14.51 7.07 8.59
C THR A 91 -15.50 6.45 7.60
N PRO A 92 -15.80 7.12 6.47
CA PRO A 92 -16.89 6.74 5.56
C PRO A 92 -16.57 5.51 4.71
N ASN A 93 -15.32 5.15 4.51
CA ASN A 93 -14.90 4.03 3.64
C ASN A 93 -15.59 4.05 2.25
N GLY A 94 -15.75 5.24 1.66
CA GLY A 94 -16.38 5.46 0.35
C GLY A 94 -17.91 5.37 0.31
N LEU A 95 -18.58 5.15 1.43
CA LEU A 95 -20.04 5.00 1.50
C LEU A 95 -20.72 6.30 1.99
N PRO A 96 -21.69 6.86 1.25
CA PRO A 96 -22.46 8.02 1.69
C PRO A 96 -23.18 7.81 3.03
N ALA A 97 -23.67 6.60 3.29
CA ALA A 97 -24.35 6.25 4.54
C ALA A 97 -23.43 6.38 5.78
N PHE A 98 -22.13 6.35 5.61
CA PHE A 98 -21.14 6.46 6.70
C PHE A 98 -20.40 7.81 6.68
N ALA A 99 -20.89 8.79 5.93
CA ALA A 99 -20.26 10.11 5.84
C ALA A 99 -20.05 10.79 7.21
N ASP A 100 -20.92 10.50 8.16
CA ASP A 100 -20.91 11.06 9.52
C ASP A 100 -20.52 10.02 10.60
N LEU A 101 -19.92 8.88 10.20
CA LEU A 101 -19.40 7.88 11.15
C LEU A 101 -18.13 8.40 11.81
N ILE A 102 -18.30 9.11 12.93
CA ILE A 102 -17.19 9.74 13.66
C ILE A 102 -16.44 8.69 14.48
N ALA A 103 -15.14 8.63 14.29
CA ALA A 103 -14.26 7.71 15.01
C ALA A 103 -14.13 8.13 16.49
N PRO A 104 -14.32 7.20 17.46
CA PRO A 104 -14.24 7.50 18.89
C PRO A 104 -12.79 7.58 19.41
N ALA A 105 -11.82 7.10 18.66
CA ALA A 105 -10.40 7.10 18.99
C ALA A 105 -9.54 6.92 17.73
N ASP A 106 -8.23 7.17 17.86
CA ASP A 106 -7.27 6.86 16.80
C ASP A 106 -7.05 5.35 16.64
N ALA A 107 -7.00 4.88 15.40
CA ALA A 107 -6.45 3.56 15.08
C ALA A 107 -4.97 3.46 15.49
N PRO A 108 -4.42 2.25 15.78
CA PRO A 108 -3.04 2.07 16.23
C PRO A 108 -2.00 2.81 15.38
N ILE A 109 -2.10 2.70 14.05
CA ILE A 109 -1.13 3.35 13.13
C ILE A 109 -1.20 4.88 13.22
N VAL A 110 -2.39 5.44 13.43
CA VAL A 110 -2.58 6.89 13.57
C VAL A 110 -1.95 7.37 14.89
N SER A 111 -2.20 6.64 15.99
CA SER A 111 -1.55 6.90 17.27
C SER A 111 -0.02 6.85 17.16
N ASN A 112 0.54 5.85 16.47
CA ASN A 112 1.99 5.69 16.30
C ASN A 112 2.60 6.81 15.44
N LEU A 113 1.94 7.21 14.36
CA LEU A 113 2.36 8.35 13.54
C LEU A 113 2.34 9.66 14.33
N LYS A 114 1.25 9.95 15.08
CA LYS A 114 1.15 11.14 15.94
C LYS A 114 2.22 11.16 17.03
N LYS A 115 2.48 10.00 17.69
CA LYS A 115 3.55 9.87 18.69
C LYS A 115 4.95 10.14 18.12
N SER A 116 5.17 9.86 16.83
CA SER A 116 6.43 10.19 16.14
C SER A 116 6.54 11.66 15.75
N GLY A 117 5.52 12.48 16.00
CA GLY A 117 5.45 13.89 15.66
C GLY A 117 4.97 14.19 14.23
N ALA A 118 4.43 13.20 13.51
CA ALA A 118 3.84 13.41 12.20
C ALA A 118 2.57 14.26 12.27
N ILE A 119 2.36 15.11 11.28
CA ILE A 119 1.21 16.01 11.17
C ILE A 119 0.23 15.46 10.13
N ILE A 120 -1.00 15.13 10.54
CA ILE A 120 -2.04 14.66 9.62
C ILE A 120 -2.64 15.85 8.89
N ILE A 121 -2.42 15.93 7.56
CA ILE A 121 -2.88 17.04 6.72
C ILE A 121 -4.22 16.79 6.03
N GLY A 122 -4.71 15.54 6.04
CA GLY A 122 -5.97 15.20 5.40
C GLY A 122 -6.18 13.71 5.21
N ARG A 123 -7.31 13.37 4.55
CA ARG A 123 -7.72 11.99 4.28
C ARG A 123 -7.72 11.70 2.79
N THR A 124 -7.16 10.56 2.42
CA THR A 124 -7.11 10.10 1.03
C THR A 124 -8.30 9.23 0.65
N ASN A 125 -8.72 9.36 -0.61
CA ASN A 125 -9.87 8.65 -1.17
C ASN A 125 -9.65 7.14 -1.27
N THR A 126 -10.76 6.39 -1.24
CA THR A 126 -10.82 4.93 -1.41
C THR A 126 -12.13 4.56 -2.11
N PRO A 127 -12.21 3.45 -2.86
CA PRO A 127 -13.50 2.99 -3.38
C PRO A 127 -14.42 2.51 -2.25
N GLU A 128 -15.69 2.29 -2.58
CA GLU A 128 -16.67 1.75 -1.64
C GLU A 128 -16.16 0.47 -0.97
N LEU A 129 -16.26 0.43 0.35
CA LEU A 129 -15.81 -0.69 1.20
C LEU A 129 -14.33 -1.06 1.00
N SER A 130 -13.56 -0.22 0.30
CA SER A 130 -12.17 -0.48 -0.12
C SER A 130 -12.02 -1.76 -0.98
N MET A 131 -13.04 -2.13 -1.76
CA MET A 131 -13.12 -3.42 -2.46
C MET A 131 -13.10 -3.31 -3.99
N ARG A 132 -12.37 -2.32 -4.53
CA ARG A 132 -12.08 -2.19 -5.98
C ARG A 132 -10.58 -1.98 -6.21
N PHE A 133 -10.13 -2.24 -7.44
CA PHE A 133 -8.75 -2.04 -7.90
C PHE A 133 -8.53 -0.69 -8.61
N THR A 134 -9.53 0.16 -8.60
CA THR A 134 -9.47 1.59 -8.89
C THR A 134 -10.09 2.37 -7.74
N THR A 135 -10.01 3.69 -7.77
CA THR A 135 -10.52 4.54 -6.68
C THR A 135 -11.59 5.49 -7.21
N ASP A 136 -12.83 5.08 -6.98
CA ASP A 136 -14.03 5.83 -7.30
C ASP A 136 -15.16 5.40 -6.35
N ASN A 137 -16.00 6.34 -5.91
CA ASN A 137 -17.13 6.08 -5.03
C ASN A 137 -18.18 7.20 -5.14
N PRO A 138 -19.45 6.95 -4.78
CA PRO A 138 -20.53 7.93 -4.89
C PRO A 138 -20.43 9.09 -3.89
N LEU A 139 -19.65 8.97 -2.82
CA LEU A 139 -19.51 10.01 -1.80
C LEU A 139 -18.56 11.13 -2.25
N HIS A 140 -17.43 10.77 -2.84
CA HIS A 140 -16.35 11.69 -3.17
C HIS A 140 -16.02 11.73 -4.66
N GLY A 141 -16.53 10.80 -5.45
CA GLY A 141 -16.20 10.65 -6.86
C GLY A 141 -14.83 9.98 -7.09
N ARG A 142 -14.41 10.05 -8.34
CA ARG A 142 -13.21 9.40 -8.87
C ARG A 142 -11.92 10.13 -8.46
N THR A 143 -10.88 9.36 -8.12
CA THR A 143 -9.49 9.83 -8.04
C THR A 143 -8.79 9.59 -9.37
N VAL A 144 -8.01 10.57 -9.82
CA VAL A 144 -7.31 10.55 -11.12
C VAL A 144 -5.86 10.12 -10.94
N ASN A 145 -5.33 9.36 -11.89
CA ASN A 145 -3.91 9.02 -11.97
C ASN A 145 -3.13 10.23 -12.50
N PRO A 146 -2.14 10.77 -11.76
CA PRO A 146 -1.40 11.98 -12.20
C PRO A 146 -0.64 11.82 -13.50
N TRP A 147 -0.27 10.59 -13.88
CA TRP A 147 0.46 10.30 -15.12
C TRP A 147 -0.43 10.33 -16.37
N ASN A 148 -1.67 9.85 -16.24
CA ASN A 148 -2.64 9.79 -17.32
C ASN A 148 -4.06 9.70 -16.73
N GLU A 149 -4.94 10.60 -17.15
CA GLU A 149 -6.32 10.67 -16.64
C GLU A 149 -7.18 9.44 -16.99
N ASP A 150 -6.87 8.76 -18.10
CA ASP A 150 -7.59 7.56 -18.52
C ASP A 150 -7.11 6.29 -17.81
N ALA A 151 -5.97 6.35 -17.12
CA ALA A 151 -5.40 5.22 -16.39
C ALA A 151 -5.94 5.14 -14.96
N SER A 152 -5.95 3.93 -14.39
CA SER A 152 -6.28 3.71 -12.98
C SER A 152 -5.17 4.25 -12.07
N PRO A 153 -5.48 4.97 -10.98
CA PRO A 153 -4.52 5.29 -9.93
C PRO A 153 -4.23 4.07 -9.03
N GLY A 154 -4.84 2.94 -9.39
CA GLY A 154 -4.87 1.75 -8.54
C GLY A 154 -5.92 1.84 -7.43
N GLY A 155 -6.08 0.75 -6.72
CA GLY A 155 -7.04 0.58 -5.62
C GLY A 155 -6.61 -0.52 -4.65
N SER A 156 -7.13 -0.44 -3.48
CA SER A 156 -8.10 0.53 -2.95
C SER A 156 -7.46 1.80 -2.37
N SER A 157 -6.14 1.96 -2.31
CA SER A 157 -5.46 3.15 -1.78
C SER A 157 -5.04 4.14 -2.88
N GLY A 158 -5.90 4.31 -3.93
CA GLY A 158 -5.57 5.15 -5.08
C GLY A 158 -5.53 6.64 -4.77
N GLY A 159 -6.28 7.10 -3.76
CA GLY A 159 -6.12 8.46 -3.25
C GLY A 159 -4.73 8.69 -2.65
N ALA A 160 -4.19 7.71 -1.92
CA ALA A 160 -2.84 7.78 -1.35
C ALA A 160 -1.76 7.80 -2.43
N SER A 161 -1.87 6.94 -3.46
CA SER A 161 -0.89 6.91 -4.56
C SER A 161 -0.96 8.15 -5.44
N SER A 162 -2.14 8.63 -5.77
CA SER A 162 -2.30 9.88 -6.52
C SER A 162 -1.71 11.07 -5.76
N ALA A 163 -2.00 11.18 -4.44
CA ALA A 163 -1.45 12.21 -3.57
C ALA A 163 0.09 12.13 -3.48
N ALA A 164 0.65 10.93 -3.30
CA ALA A 164 2.09 10.72 -3.23
C ALA A 164 2.80 11.13 -4.53
N ALA A 165 2.29 10.68 -5.67
CA ALA A 165 2.86 11.02 -6.98
C ALA A 165 2.75 12.51 -7.28
N ALA A 166 1.66 13.16 -6.88
CA ALA A 166 1.47 14.61 -7.04
C ALA A 166 2.29 15.46 -6.08
N GLY A 167 2.88 14.88 -5.03
CA GLY A 167 3.68 15.64 -4.04
C GLY A 167 2.88 16.25 -2.88
N PHE A 168 1.75 15.65 -2.48
CA PHE A 168 0.92 16.09 -1.35
C PHE A 168 1.47 15.62 0.01
N GLY A 169 2.79 15.61 0.14
CA GLY A 169 3.54 15.11 1.27
C GLY A 169 4.32 13.83 0.92
N PRO A 170 5.18 13.36 1.83
CA PRO A 170 6.05 12.22 1.56
C PRO A 170 5.49 10.87 1.97
N ILE A 171 4.59 10.80 2.95
CA ILE A 171 4.06 9.55 3.52
C ILE A 171 2.54 9.55 3.44
N HIS A 172 1.99 8.52 2.81
CA HIS A 172 0.55 8.32 2.66
C HIS A 172 0.18 6.93 3.18
N HIS A 173 -0.72 6.88 4.18
CA HIS A 173 -1.18 5.61 4.71
C HIS A 173 -2.11 4.89 3.73
N GLY A 174 -1.95 3.59 3.63
CA GLY A 174 -2.83 2.65 2.94
C GLY A 174 -2.93 1.32 3.68
N ASN A 175 -3.70 0.41 3.13
CA ASN A 175 -3.80 -0.98 3.61
C ASN A 175 -3.89 -1.97 2.45
N ASP A 176 -3.65 -3.26 2.71
CA ASP A 176 -3.54 -4.27 1.67
C ASP A 176 -4.16 -5.60 2.14
N ILE A 177 -5.14 -6.09 1.37
CA ILE A 177 -5.76 -7.42 1.53
C ILE A 177 -5.62 -8.26 0.26
N ALA A 178 -5.43 -7.59 -0.90
CA ALA A 178 -5.32 -8.21 -2.22
C ALA A 178 -4.27 -7.51 -3.10
N GLY A 179 -3.60 -6.49 -2.58
CA GLY A 179 -2.70 -5.63 -3.34
C GLY A 179 -2.98 -4.14 -3.17
N SER A 180 -3.83 -3.73 -2.22
CA SER A 180 -4.28 -2.33 -2.12
C SER A 180 -3.23 -1.32 -1.60
N LEU A 181 -2.02 -1.74 -1.23
CA LEU A 181 -0.80 -0.92 -1.16
C LEU A 181 -0.02 -1.02 -2.47
N ARG A 182 0.18 -2.24 -2.93
CA ARG A 182 1.07 -2.58 -4.04
C ARG A 182 0.50 -2.16 -5.40
N CYS A 183 -0.81 -2.36 -5.64
CA CYS A 183 -1.48 -1.94 -6.87
C CYS A 183 -1.41 -0.42 -7.09
N PRO A 184 -1.81 0.42 -6.12
CA PRO A 184 -1.68 1.86 -6.27
C PRO A 184 -0.23 2.32 -6.44
N SER A 185 0.72 1.72 -5.71
CA SER A 185 2.15 2.06 -5.86
C SER A 185 2.67 1.72 -7.25
N PHE A 186 2.35 0.54 -7.77
CA PHE A 186 2.69 0.15 -9.15
C PHE A 186 2.06 1.12 -10.16
N SER A 187 0.78 1.46 -9.99
CA SER A 187 0.04 2.30 -10.94
C SER A 187 0.52 3.75 -11.01
N CYS A 188 1.09 4.28 -9.92
CA CYS A 188 1.52 5.66 -9.84
C CYS A 188 3.04 5.84 -9.72
N GLY A 189 3.84 4.77 -9.89
CA GLY A 189 5.29 4.83 -9.88
C GLY A 189 5.89 5.15 -8.51
N LEU A 190 5.45 4.42 -7.49
CA LEU A 190 5.77 4.63 -6.08
C LEU A 190 6.29 3.37 -5.41
N SER A 191 6.93 3.55 -4.27
CA SER A 191 7.46 2.48 -3.43
C SER A 191 6.53 2.20 -2.25
N THR A 192 6.38 0.91 -1.90
CA THR A 192 5.65 0.45 -0.73
C THR A 192 6.15 -0.91 -0.28
N VAL A 193 5.89 -1.25 0.98
CA VAL A 193 5.97 -2.62 1.47
C VAL A 193 4.63 -3.02 2.08
N LYS A 194 4.07 -4.13 1.61
CA LYS A 194 3.04 -4.89 2.32
C LYS A 194 3.77 -5.68 3.41
N PRO A 195 3.64 -5.31 4.69
CA PRO A 195 4.36 -6.02 5.73
C PRO A 195 3.78 -7.42 5.99
N THR A 196 4.51 -8.21 6.76
CA THR A 196 4.02 -9.47 7.32
C THR A 196 2.79 -9.21 8.20
N PHE A 197 1.80 -10.07 8.13
CA PHE A 197 0.69 -10.05 9.08
C PHE A 197 1.21 -10.13 10.53
N GLY A 198 0.72 -9.24 11.38
CA GLY A 198 1.17 -9.08 12.77
C GLY A 198 2.37 -8.13 12.95
N ARG A 199 2.97 -7.59 11.86
CA ARG A 199 4.06 -6.59 11.96
C ARG A 199 3.54 -5.22 12.39
N VAL A 200 2.50 -4.72 11.74
CA VAL A 200 1.89 -3.42 12.00
C VAL A 200 0.55 -3.63 12.68
N PRO A 201 0.33 -3.09 13.89
CA PRO A 201 -0.92 -3.29 14.61
C PRO A 201 -2.09 -2.66 13.86
N ALA A 202 -3.23 -3.38 13.86
CA ALA A 202 -4.44 -2.98 13.19
C ALA A 202 -5.67 -3.17 14.10
N TRP A 203 -6.42 -2.09 14.30
CA TRP A 203 -7.71 -2.10 14.98
C TRP A 203 -8.51 -0.90 14.49
N LEU A 204 -9.83 -1.05 14.43
CA LEU A 204 -10.74 -0.01 13.96
C LEU A 204 -11.71 0.34 15.10
N PRO A 205 -11.47 1.44 15.85
CA PRO A 205 -12.29 1.86 16.99
C PRO A 205 -13.78 2.07 16.70
N SER A 206 -14.10 2.49 15.46
CA SER A 206 -15.49 2.72 15.03
C SER A 206 -16.25 1.44 14.64
N ALA A 207 -15.54 0.30 14.52
CA ALA A 207 -16.17 -0.96 14.13
C ALA A 207 -17.08 -1.50 15.24
N THR A 208 -18.31 -1.88 14.89
CA THR A 208 -19.28 -2.47 15.81
C THR A 208 -19.16 -3.99 15.94
N ALA A 209 -18.37 -4.61 15.06
CA ALA A 209 -18.08 -6.05 15.05
C ALA A 209 -16.68 -6.29 14.44
N GLU A 210 -16.08 -7.42 14.81
CA GLU A 210 -14.82 -7.86 14.19
C GLU A 210 -15.05 -8.33 12.76
N ARG A 211 -14.01 -8.18 11.93
CA ARG A 211 -14.02 -8.67 10.55
C ARG A 211 -14.01 -10.20 10.50
N GLY A 212 -14.32 -10.78 9.33
CA GLY A 212 -14.17 -12.21 9.08
C GLY A 212 -12.74 -12.70 9.41
N MET A 213 -12.61 -13.97 9.80
CA MET A 213 -11.34 -14.55 10.26
C MET A 213 -10.24 -14.40 9.22
N LEU A 214 -10.55 -14.67 7.94
CA LEU A 214 -9.58 -14.57 6.87
C LEU A 214 -9.17 -13.10 6.64
N ALA A 215 -10.13 -12.19 6.60
CA ALA A 215 -9.84 -10.75 6.48
C ALA A 215 -8.95 -10.23 7.62
N GLN A 216 -9.12 -10.74 8.85
CA GLN A 216 -8.22 -10.42 9.97
C GLN A 216 -6.79 -10.92 9.71
N MET A 217 -6.61 -12.15 9.19
CA MET A 217 -5.31 -12.79 9.00
C MET A 217 -4.51 -12.31 7.78
N ILE A 218 -5.16 -11.72 6.77
CA ILE A 218 -4.50 -11.34 5.51
C ILE A 218 -4.42 -9.82 5.28
N SER A 219 -5.20 -9.02 6.02
CA SER A 219 -5.13 -7.56 5.91
C SER A 219 -3.97 -6.99 6.69
N VAL A 220 -3.29 -6.00 6.12
CA VAL A 220 -2.19 -5.29 6.75
C VAL A 220 -2.29 -3.79 6.49
N GLN A 221 -1.67 -2.99 7.37
CA GLN A 221 -1.49 -1.56 7.22
C GLN A 221 -0.08 -1.26 6.69
N GLY A 222 0.09 -0.18 5.93
CA GLY A 222 1.39 0.21 5.40
C GLY A 222 1.41 1.64 4.85
N ALA A 223 2.56 2.04 4.32
CA ALA A 223 2.77 3.35 3.72
C ALA A 223 3.04 3.25 2.22
N ILE A 224 2.56 4.23 1.47
CA ILE A 224 2.89 4.51 0.08
C ILE A 224 3.74 5.78 0.09
N CYS A 225 4.96 5.68 -0.45
CA CYS A 225 5.93 6.76 -0.48
C CYS A 225 6.58 6.87 -1.86
N ARG A 226 7.24 7.98 -2.12
CA ARG A 226 8.02 8.17 -3.33
C ARG A 226 9.37 7.45 -3.27
N GLU A 227 9.94 7.33 -2.08
CA GLU A 227 11.29 6.83 -1.83
C GLU A 227 11.28 5.65 -0.86
N VAL A 228 12.15 4.68 -1.09
CA VAL A 228 12.25 3.45 -0.27
C VAL A 228 12.65 3.77 1.18
N ARG A 229 13.53 4.77 1.39
CA ARG A 229 13.92 5.20 2.74
C ARG A 229 12.74 5.70 3.58
N ASP A 230 11.76 6.37 2.94
CA ASP A 230 10.54 6.84 3.61
C ASP A 230 9.58 5.67 3.91
N VAL A 231 9.49 4.67 3.01
CA VAL A 231 8.76 3.42 3.28
C VAL A 231 9.33 2.72 4.50
N ARG A 232 10.67 2.63 4.61
CA ARG A 232 11.37 2.05 5.76
C ARG A 232 11.03 2.78 7.06
N LEU A 233 11.19 4.09 7.07
CA LEU A 233 10.92 4.93 8.24
C LEU A 233 9.45 4.82 8.68
N ALA A 234 8.52 4.97 7.75
CA ALA A 234 7.09 4.90 8.02
C ALA A 234 6.67 3.51 8.54
N THR A 235 7.16 2.43 7.92
CA THR A 235 6.83 1.06 8.35
C THR A 235 7.35 0.79 9.75
N ARG A 236 8.58 1.18 10.09
CA ARG A 236 9.16 1.03 11.42
C ARG A 236 8.36 1.78 12.50
N ILE A 237 7.92 2.99 12.20
CA ILE A 237 7.11 3.79 13.13
C ILE A 237 5.72 3.17 13.31
N MET A 238 5.05 2.80 12.22
CA MET A 238 3.73 2.19 12.29
C MET A 238 3.75 0.81 12.98
N ALA A 239 4.87 0.09 12.93
CA ALA A 239 5.06 -1.23 13.57
C ALA A 239 5.24 -1.17 15.10
N GLN A 240 5.27 0.00 15.71
CA GLN A 240 5.34 0.11 17.17
C GLN A 240 4.13 -0.55 17.83
N ALA A 241 4.37 -1.14 19.01
CA ALA A 241 3.36 -1.90 19.76
C ALA A 241 2.10 -1.09 20.06
N ASP A 242 0.95 -1.74 19.86
CA ASP A 242 -0.33 -1.28 20.38
C ASP A 242 -1.11 -2.48 20.92
N PRO A 243 -1.45 -2.51 22.22
CA PRO A 243 -2.09 -3.67 22.86
C PRO A 243 -3.54 -3.90 22.39
N ARG A 244 -4.11 -3.00 21.61
CA ARG A 244 -5.47 -3.15 21.06
C ARG A 244 -5.53 -4.10 19.86
N ASP A 245 -4.37 -4.43 19.22
CA ASP A 245 -4.29 -5.49 18.23
C ASP A 245 -3.86 -6.82 18.86
N PRO A 246 -4.71 -7.84 18.88
CA PRO A 246 -4.38 -9.15 19.47
C PRO A 246 -3.37 -9.95 18.64
N PHE A 247 -3.09 -9.55 17.40
CA PHE A 247 -2.20 -10.27 16.47
C PHE A 247 -0.83 -9.63 16.32
N TRP A 248 -0.59 -8.48 16.93
CA TRP A 248 0.72 -7.83 16.85
C TRP A 248 1.83 -8.71 17.47
N VAL A 249 2.96 -8.82 16.76
CA VAL A 249 4.08 -9.70 17.16
C VAL A 249 5.31 -8.86 17.49
N PRO A 250 5.94 -9.04 18.66
CA PRO A 250 7.12 -8.26 19.11
C PRO A 250 8.41 -8.77 18.44
N VAL A 251 8.51 -8.62 17.14
CA VAL A 251 9.69 -8.99 16.34
C VAL A 251 10.45 -7.71 15.96
N PRO A 252 11.78 -7.64 16.12
CA PRO A 252 12.58 -6.51 15.64
C PRO A 252 12.32 -6.19 14.19
N PHE A 253 12.29 -4.91 13.84
CA PHE A 253 12.16 -4.47 12.44
C PHE A 253 13.51 -4.46 11.73
N GLU A 254 14.54 -4.04 12.45
CA GLU A 254 15.95 -4.00 12.07
C GLU A 254 16.77 -4.70 13.16
N ASP A 255 18.08 -4.62 13.12
CA ASP A 255 19.00 -5.26 14.08
C ASP A 255 19.08 -6.81 13.95
N TRP A 256 18.90 -7.31 12.73
CA TRP A 256 19.18 -8.70 12.43
C TRP A 256 20.69 -8.92 12.28
N PRO A 257 21.22 -10.10 12.69
CA PRO A 257 22.61 -10.44 12.41
C PRO A 257 22.92 -10.35 10.91
N GLU A 258 24.10 -9.83 10.58
CA GLU A 258 24.58 -9.82 9.20
C GLU A 258 24.61 -11.25 8.63
N MET A 259 24.19 -11.38 7.39
CA MET A 259 24.26 -12.67 6.69
C MET A 259 25.72 -12.94 6.31
N SER A 260 26.22 -14.12 6.63
CA SER A 260 27.60 -14.54 6.35
C SER A 260 27.87 -14.82 4.87
N GLU A 261 26.80 -14.98 4.07
CA GLU A 261 26.85 -15.23 2.62
C GLU A 261 25.98 -14.22 1.88
N PRO A 262 26.24 -13.99 0.59
CA PRO A 262 25.36 -13.18 -0.25
C PRO A 262 23.91 -13.65 -0.18
N VAL A 263 22.97 -12.71 -0.02
CA VAL A 263 21.54 -13.01 -0.01
C VAL A 263 21.14 -13.57 -1.39
N ARG A 264 20.54 -14.76 -1.41
CA ARG A 264 20.04 -15.35 -2.65
C ARG A 264 18.68 -14.76 -3.01
N ILE A 265 18.51 -14.43 -4.29
CA ILE A 265 17.25 -13.99 -4.86
C ILE A 265 16.83 -14.99 -5.92
N GLY A 266 15.66 -15.62 -5.71
CA GLY A 266 14.99 -16.36 -6.77
C GLY A 266 14.30 -15.39 -7.71
N VAL A 267 14.55 -15.50 -9.02
CA VAL A 267 13.90 -14.66 -10.04
C VAL A 267 12.91 -15.50 -10.81
N THR A 268 11.68 -15.02 -10.93
CA THR A 268 10.63 -15.71 -11.68
C THR A 268 9.92 -14.78 -12.64
N THR A 269 9.68 -15.27 -13.85
CA THR A 269 8.79 -14.69 -14.86
C THR A 269 7.72 -15.70 -15.26
N GLU A 270 7.45 -16.71 -14.40
CA GLU A 270 6.46 -17.73 -14.66
C GLU A 270 5.06 -17.11 -14.78
N SER A 271 4.37 -17.43 -15.83
CA SER A 271 3.08 -16.82 -16.20
C SER A 271 1.86 -17.65 -15.76
N TYR A 272 2.05 -18.92 -15.45
CA TYR A 272 0.98 -19.87 -15.06
C TYR A 272 -0.21 -19.86 -16.04
N ASP A 273 0.11 -19.89 -17.35
CA ASP A 273 -0.85 -19.84 -18.46
C ASP A 273 -1.61 -18.50 -18.62
N HIS A 274 -1.19 -17.44 -17.93
CA HIS A 274 -1.74 -16.10 -18.11
C HIS A 274 -0.79 -15.22 -18.93
N PRO A 275 -1.30 -14.33 -19.79
CA PRO A 275 -0.45 -13.46 -20.59
C PRO A 275 0.44 -12.55 -19.72
N ILE A 276 1.74 -12.52 -20.02
CA ILE A 276 2.67 -11.56 -19.43
C ILE A 276 3.21 -10.61 -20.51
N HIS A 277 3.22 -9.31 -20.23
CA HIS A 277 3.72 -8.31 -21.18
C HIS A 277 5.24 -8.41 -21.32
N PRO A 278 5.81 -8.39 -22.55
CA PRO A 278 7.25 -8.53 -22.75
C PRO A 278 8.09 -7.50 -21.98
N ASP A 279 7.67 -6.25 -21.94
CA ASP A 279 8.41 -5.19 -21.22
C ASP A 279 8.41 -5.40 -19.69
N ILE A 280 7.41 -6.10 -19.13
CA ILE A 280 7.42 -6.51 -17.72
C ILE A 280 8.49 -7.58 -17.50
N VAL A 281 8.62 -8.55 -18.41
CA VAL A 281 9.69 -9.56 -18.37
C VAL A 281 11.06 -8.89 -18.47
N GLU A 282 11.25 -7.99 -19.44
CA GLU A 282 12.50 -7.25 -19.61
C GLU A 282 12.85 -6.44 -18.36
N SER A 283 11.86 -5.81 -17.73
CA SER A 283 12.04 -5.05 -16.49
C SER A 283 12.54 -5.93 -15.35
N ILE A 284 12.01 -7.15 -15.21
CA ILE A 284 12.47 -8.13 -14.20
C ILE A 284 13.90 -8.57 -14.48
N GLU A 285 14.24 -8.89 -15.73
CA GLU A 285 15.59 -9.33 -16.10
C GLU A 285 16.62 -8.21 -15.82
N ARG A 286 16.33 -6.99 -16.26
CA ARG A 286 17.19 -5.83 -15.97
C ARG A 286 17.35 -5.57 -14.46
N THR A 287 16.28 -5.75 -13.70
CA THR A 287 16.32 -5.61 -12.23
C THR A 287 17.15 -6.70 -11.59
N ALA A 288 17.12 -7.93 -12.11
CA ALA A 288 17.97 -9.01 -11.65
C ALA A 288 19.48 -8.69 -11.87
N ASP A 289 19.82 -8.03 -12.99
CA ASP A 289 21.19 -7.57 -13.26
C ASP A 289 21.62 -6.51 -12.23
N TYR A 290 20.78 -5.51 -11.92
CA TYR A 290 21.08 -4.50 -10.89
C TYR A 290 21.36 -5.14 -9.51
N LEU A 291 20.56 -6.12 -9.12
CA LEU A 291 20.73 -6.82 -7.86
C LEU A 291 22.00 -7.71 -7.88
N SER A 292 22.31 -8.35 -9.01
CA SER A 292 23.56 -9.10 -9.18
C SER A 292 24.79 -8.21 -9.04
N ASP A 293 24.79 -7.04 -9.67
CA ASP A 293 25.88 -6.06 -9.60
C ASP A 293 26.07 -5.53 -8.17
N ALA A 294 25.01 -5.48 -7.39
CA ALA A 294 25.05 -5.13 -5.97
C ALA A 294 25.45 -6.28 -5.04
N GLY A 295 25.79 -7.46 -5.59
CA GLY A 295 26.33 -8.59 -4.84
C GLY A 295 25.30 -9.63 -4.36
N TYR A 296 24.04 -9.55 -4.80
CA TYR A 296 23.06 -10.61 -4.55
C TYR A 296 23.33 -11.83 -5.44
N ALA A 297 23.08 -13.03 -4.92
CA ALA A 297 23.19 -14.27 -5.69
C ALA A 297 21.86 -14.55 -6.43
N ILE A 298 21.86 -14.40 -7.75
CA ILE A 298 20.66 -14.52 -8.59
C ILE A 298 20.51 -15.95 -9.12
N GLU A 299 19.31 -16.54 -8.95
CA GLU A 299 18.95 -17.85 -9.50
C GLU A 299 17.56 -17.83 -10.12
N ARG A 300 17.37 -18.38 -11.32
CA ARG A 300 16.04 -18.52 -11.94
C ARG A 300 15.28 -19.65 -11.28
N VAL A 301 14.04 -19.40 -10.86
CA VAL A 301 13.24 -20.35 -10.08
C VAL A 301 11.79 -20.38 -10.57
N VAL A 302 11.15 -21.52 -10.33
CA VAL A 302 9.67 -21.64 -10.37
C VAL A 302 9.20 -21.59 -8.92
N THR A 303 8.29 -20.67 -8.65
CA THR A 303 7.73 -20.49 -7.30
C THR A 303 6.62 -21.51 -7.02
N PRO A 304 6.47 -21.98 -5.77
CA PRO A 304 5.44 -22.97 -5.45
C PRO A 304 4.04 -22.35 -5.42
N SER A 305 3.04 -23.12 -5.86
CA SER A 305 1.61 -22.93 -5.56
C SER A 305 1.03 -21.52 -5.79
N VAL A 306 1.56 -20.74 -6.76
CA VAL A 306 1.10 -19.34 -6.96
C VAL A 306 -0.35 -19.30 -7.44
N ASN A 307 -0.67 -20.10 -8.46
CA ASN A 307 -2.00 -20.11 -9.05
C ASN A 307 -3.04 -20.64 -8.06
N GLU A 308 -2.73 -21.75 -7.41
CA GLU A 308 -3.60 -22.37 -6.40
C GLU A 308 -3.85 -21.42 -5.23
N ALA A 309 -2.83 -20.71 -4.75
CA ALA A 309 -2.98 -19.75 -3.68
C ALA A 309 -3.85 -18.55 -4.09
N ALA A 310 -3.74 -18.08 -5.34
CA ALA A 310 -4.58 -17.03 -5.88
C ALA A 310 -6.05 -17.48 -6.00
N GLU A 311 -6.29 -18.70 -6.49
CA GLU A 311 -7.63 -19.31 -6.55
C GLU A 311 -8.26 -19.46 -5.15
N ARG A 312 -7.48 -19.89 -4.14
CA ARG A 312 -7.94 -19.97 -2.75
C ARG A 312 -8.30 -18.59 -2.19
N TRP A 313 -7.48 -17.58 -2.48
CA TRP A 313 -7.81 -16.21 -2.11
C TRP A 313 -9.17 -15.79 -2.69
N LEU A 314 -9.37 -15.95 -4.00
CA LEU A 314 -10.62 -15.58 -4.68
C LEU A 314 -11.83 -16.30 -4.09
N ARG A 315 -11.73 -17.61 -3.86
CA ARG A 315 -12.82 -18.44 -3.35
C ARG A 315 -13.20 -18.08 -1.91
N TYR A 316 -12.24 -17.99 -1.02
CA TYR A 316 -12.53 -17.86 0.41
C TYR A 316 -12.69 -16.41 0.87
N VAL A 317 -12.00 -15.45 0.27
CA VAL A 317 -12.33 -14.02 0.47
C VAL A 317 -13.70 -13.72 -0.15
N GLY A 318 -14.04 -14.33 -1.28
CA GLY A 318 -15.38 -14.27 -1.86
C GLY A 318 -16.47 -14.75 -0.88
N ASN A 319 -16.22 -15.83 -0.11
CA ASN A 319 -17.14 -16.28 0.95
C ASN A 319 -17.34 -15.21 2.04
N GLU A 320 -16.26 -14.57 2.50
CA GLU A 320 -16.37 -13.48 3.49
C GLU A 320 -17.03 -12.23 2.91
N ILE A 321 -16.78 -11.88 1.64
CA ILE A 321 -17.52 -10.82 0.93
C ILE A 321 -19.02 -11.12 0.97
N LYS A 322 -19.43 -12.34 0.59
CA LYS A 322 -20.83 -12.75 0.60
C LYS A 322 -21.45 -12.66 1.99
N THR A 323 -20.70 -13.05 3.02
CA THR A 323 -21.22 -13.17 4.38
C THR A 323 -21.26 -11.83 5.11
N PHE A 324 -20.24 -10.99 4.95
CA PHE A 324 -20.06 -9.79 5.78
C PHE A 324 -20.19 -8.48 5.01
N LEU A 325 -19.80 -8.42 3.72
CA LEU A 325 -19.79 -7.17 2.96
C LEU A 325 -20.99 -7.03 2.04
N MET A 326 -21.49 -8.12 1.45
CA MET A 326 -22.66 -8.07 0.56
C MET A 326 -23.90 -7.50 1.25
N PRO A 327 -24.26 -7.86 2.51
CA PRO A 327 -25.37 -7.22 3.20
C PRO A 327 -25.22 -5.72 3.34
N VAL A 328 -24.02 -5.23 3.65
CA VAL A 328 -23.72 -3.79 3.75
C VAL A 328 -23.82 -3.11 2.38
N ALA A 329 -23.31 -3.77 1.33
CA ALA A 329 -23.40 -3.25 -0.03
C ALA A 329 -24.84 -3.19 -0.54
N MET A 330 -25.66 -4.20 -0.22
CA MET A 330 -27.09 -4.21 -0.60
C MET A 330 -27.90 -3.15 0.11
N GLU A 331 -27.56 -2.79 1.34
CA GLU A 331 -28.26 -1.78 2.13
C GLU A 331 -27.77 -0.35 1.83
N HIS A 332 -26.46 -0.16 1.64
CA HIS A 332 -25.82 1.15 1.64
C HIS A 332 -24.93 1.44 0.42
N GLY A 333 -24.60 0.42 -0.36
CA GLY A 333 -23.68 0.54 -1.49
C GLY A 333 -24.37 0.88 -2.81
N SER A 334 -23.59 1.34 -3.77
CA SER A 334 -24.04 1.56 -5.14
C SER A 334 -24.28 0.25 -5.89
N GLU A 335 -25.03 0.30 -7.00
CA GLU A 335 -25.21 -0.81 -7.92
C GLU A 335 -23.84 -1.34 -8.43
N THR A 336 -22.86 -0.47 -8.58
CA THR A 336 -21.51 -0.83 -9.01
C THR A 336 -20.82 -1.78 -8.04
N ILE A 337 -20.81 -1.48 -6.73
CA ILE A 337 -20.13 -2.37 -5.76
C ILE A 337 -20.90 -3.67 -5.56
N GLN A 338 -22.23 -3.65 -5.64
CA GLN A 338 -23.08 -4.85 -5.62
C GLN A 338 -22.71 -5.78 -6.79
N GLN A 339 -22.65 -5.23 -8.01
CA GLN A 339 -22.33 -5.98 -9.21
C GLN A 339 -20.89 -6.55 -9.16
N ILE A 340 -19.92 -5.77 -8.66
CA ILE A 340 -18.54 -6.25 -8.49
C ILE A 340 -18.47 -7.42 -7.51
N PHE A 341 -19.22 -7.38 -6.40
CA PHE A 341 -19.28 -8.49 -5.46
C PHE A 341 -19.90 -9.76 -6.08
N GLU A 342 -20.94 -9.61 -6.91
CA GLU A 342 -21.48 -10.72 -7.68
C GLU A 342 -20.44 -11.33 -8.62
N TRP A 343 -19.67 -10.48 -9.32
CA TRP A 343 -18.59 -10.97 -10.19
C TRP A 343 -17.44 -11.63 -9.43
N PHE A 344 -17.08 -11.14 -8.25
CA PHE A 344 -16.13 -11.86 -7.39
C PHE A 344 -16.61 -13.26 -7.05
N LEU A 345 -17.88 -13.42 -6.69
CA LEU A 345 -18.48 -14.74 -6.40
C LEU A 345 -18.55 -15.62 -7.66
N GLN A 346 -18.84 -15.04 -8.82
CA GLN A 346 -18.83 -15.76 -10.09
C GLN A 346 -17.43 -16.26 -10.48
N ILE A 347 -16.38 -15.44 -10.24
CA ILE A 347 -14.99 -15.77 -10.58
C ILE A 347 -14.41 -16.78 -9.60
N GLY A 348 -14.53 -16.54 -8.30
CA GLY A 348 -13.94 -17.36 -7.24
C GLY A 348 -14.77 -18.60 -6.87
N GLY A 349 -16.04 -18.64 -7.28
CA GLY A 349 -17.00 -19.65 -6.86
C GLY A 349 -17.54 -19.39 -5.46
N VAL A 350 -18.57 -20.14 -5.10
CA VAL A 350 -19.20 -20.06 -3.77
C VAL A 350 -18.74 -21.26 -2.95
N SER A 351 -18.35 -21.01 -1.71
CA SER A 351 -18.03 -22.05 -0.74
C SER A 351 -19.13 -22.15 0.35
N ASP A 352 -19.38 -23.34 0.84
CA ASP A 352 -20.14 -23.53 2.08
C ASP A 352 -19.23 -23.44 3.31
N ALA A 353 -19.78 -23.61 4.50
CA ALA A 353 -19.04 -23.50 5.74
C ALA A 353 -18.00 -24.62 5.93
N GLU A 354 -18.22 -25.80 5.35
CA GLU A 354 -17.29 -26.92 5.43
C GLU A 354 -16.10 -26.71 4.51
N ASP A 355 -16.35 -26.38 3.24
CA ASP A 355 -15.33 -26.03 2.25
C ASP A 355 -14.48 -24.84 2.71
N TYR A 356 -15.11 -23.80 3.28
CA TYR A 356 -14.38 -22.66 3.86
C TYR A 356 -13.42 -23.10 4.97
N ARG A 357 -13.87 -23.94 5.92
CA ARG A 357 -13.01 -24.46 7.01
C ARG A 357 -11.85 -25.30 6.49
N GLU A 358 -12.10 -26.18 5.53
CA GLU A 358 -11.03 -26.99 4.93
C GLU A 358 -10.03 -26.11 4.16
N GLY A 359 -10.48 -25.11 3.42
CA GLY A 359 -9.60 -24.17 2.73
C GLY A 359 -8.71 -23.36 3.65
N ILE A 360 -9.24 -22.88 4.79
CA ILE A 360 -8.42 -22.20 5.81
C ILE A 360 -7.38 -23.16 6.41
N LYS A 361 -7.72 -24.42 6.61
CA LYS A 361 -6.79 -25.45 7.10
C LYS A 361 -5.68 -25.74 6.09
N GLU A 362 -6.01 -25.87 4.79
CA GLU A 362 -5.03 -26.10 3.71
C GLU A 362 -4.01 -24.96 3.59
N ARG A 363 -4.41 -23.72 3.90
CA ARG A 363 -3.53 -22.55 3.88
C ARG A 363 -2.22 -22.76 4.64
N SER A 364 -2.26 -23.51 5.76
CA SER A 364 -1.07 -23.82 6.55
C SER A 364 -0.04 -24.66 5.79
N ALA A 365 -0.50 -25.59 4.94
CA ALA A 365 0.40 -26.40 4.10
C ALA A 365 1.09 -25.54 3.05
N MET A 366 0.35 -24.71 2.33
CA MET A 366 0.88 -23.78 1.31
C MET A 366 1.84 -22.78 1.95
N THR A 367 1.49 -22.23 3.12
CA THR A 367 2.39 -21.30 3.84
C THR A 367 3.70 -21.96 4.26
N ARG A 368 3.67 -23.23 4.67
CA ARG A 368 4.86 -24.01 5.03
C ARG A 368 5.73 -24.28 3.81
N GLU A 369 5.15 -24.62 2.67
CA GLU A 369 5.87 -24.82 1.41
C GLU A 369 6.64 -23.54 1.02
N TRP A 370 5.98 -22.40 1.06
CA TRP A 370 6.61 -21.11 0.81
C TRP A 370 7.67 -20.75 1.84
N ASN A 371 7.44 -21.01 3.13
CA ASN A 371 8.45 -20.77 4.16
C ASN A 371 9.73 -21.59 3.88
N LEU A 372 9.60 -22.88 3.53
CA LEU A 372 10.75 -23.73 3.18
C LEU A 372 11.44 -23.27 1.90
N PHE A 373 10.68 -22.80 0.92
CA PHE A 373 11.23 -22.21 -0.30
C PHE A 373 12.03 -20.93 -0.01
N LEU A 374 11.48 -20.06 0.85
CA LEU A 374 12.14 -18.82 1.28
C LEU A 374 13.35 -19.07 2.22
N GLU A 375 13.51 -20.26 2.83
CA GLU A 375 14.76 -20.63 3.51
C GLU A 375 15.92 -20.75 2.50
N LYS A 376 15.64 -21.25 1.31
CA LYS A 376 16.64 -21.36 0.24
C LYS A 376 16.84 -20.01 -0.50
N TYR A 377 15.76 -19.29 -0.75
CA TYR A 377 15.74 -18.01 -1.45
C TYR A 377 15.07 -16.93 -0.56
N PRO A 378 15.82 -16.27 0.32
CA PRO A 378 15.28 -15.29 1.27
C PRO A 378 14.45 -14.17 0.62
N LEU A 379 14.70 -13.90 -0.66
CA LEU A 379 13.96 -12.96 -1.50
C LEU A 379 13.57 -13.61 -2.83
N ILE A 380 12.41 -13.20 -3.35
CA ILE A 380 11.95 -13.55 -4.70
C ILE A 380 11.64 -12.27 -5.48
N LEU A 381 12.28 -12.10 -6.63
CA LEU A 381 11.95 -11.08 -7.61
C LEU A 381 10.89 -11.64 -8.56
N SER A 382 9.74 -10.97 -8.64
CA SER A 382 8.58 -11.41 -9.44
C SER A 382 7.87 -10.23 -10.11
N PRO A 383 7.00 -10.46 -11.10
CA PRO A 383 6.04 -9.43 -11.48
C PRO A 383 5.12 -9.11 -10.31
N TYR A 384 4.70 -7.84 -10.18
CA TYR A 384 3.55 -7.46 -9.36
C TYR A 384 2.26 -7.67 -10.17
N LEU A 385 2.12 -6.97 -11.28
CA LEU A 385 1.14 -7.24 -12.33
C LEU A 385 1.86 -7.76 -13.56
N MET A 386 1.28 -8.76 -14.22
CA MET A 386 1.79 -9.30 -15.48
C MET A 386 1.40 -8.46 -16.70
N GLN A 387 0.56 -7.43 -16.51
CA GLN A 387 0.12 -6.48 -17.53
C GLN A 387 0.36 -5.04 -17.07
N PRO A 388 0.56 -4.10 -17.98
CA PRO A 388 0.59 -2.67 -17.67
C PRO A 388 -0.70 -2.18 -17.00
N VAL A 389 -0.63 -1.00 -16.39
CA VAL A 389 -1.78 -0.34 -15.79
C VAL A 389 -2.91 -0.18 -16.81
N GLY A 390 -4.11 -0.63 -16.45
CA GLY A 390 -5.28 -0.53 -17.30
C GLY A 390 -6.05 0.78 -17.13
N ALA A 391 -7.12 0.93 -17.92
CA ALA A 391 -8.04 2.06 -17.78
C ALA A 391 -8.73 2.05 -16.41
N TRP A 392 -9.11 3.24 -15.96
CA TRP A 392 -9.67 3.44 -14.61
C TRP A 392 -11.00 2.71 -14.38
N ASP A 393 -11.75 2.41 -15.45
CA ASP A 393 -13.07 1.78 -15.41
C ASP A 393 -13.06 0.28 -15.77
N ASN A 394 -11.89 -0.33 -15.97
CA ASN A 394 -11.80 -1.71 -16.45
C ASN A 394 -12.49 -2.72 -15.53
N ASP A 395 -12.44 -2.50 -14.22
CA ASP A 395 -13.04 -3.38 -13.21
C ASP A 395 -14.58 -3.31 -13.17
N THR A 396 -15.19 -2.37 -13.90
CA THR A 396 -16.64 -2.16 -13.96
C THR A 396 -17.27 -2.47 -15.33
N LYS A 397 -16.45 -2.78 -16.35
CA LYS A 397 -16.95 -3.04 -17.71
C LYS A 397 -17.74 -4.33 -17.82
N ASN A 398 -17.18 -5.41 -17.34
CA ASN A 398 -17.80 -6.73 -17.30
C ASN A 398 -16.93 -7.71 -16.48
N VAL A 399 -17.48 -8.88 -16.19
CA VAL A 399 -16.83 -9.93 -15.41
C VAL A 399 -15.52 -10.42 -16.03
N GLU A 400 -15.40 -10.44 -17.37
CA GLU A 400 -14.19 -10.91 -18.04
C GLU A 400 -13.04 -9.91 -17.94
N GLU A 401 -13.29 -8.61 -17.98
CA GLU A 401 -12.25 -7.59 -17.73
C GLU A 401 -11.78 -7.64 -16.28
N LEU A 402 -12.68 -7.81 -15.31
CA LEU A 402 -12.30 -8.04 -13.92
C LEU A 402 -11.47 -9.33 -13.78
N ARG A 403 -11.85 -10.43 -14.42
CA ARG A 403 -11.11 -11.71 -14.43
C ARG A 403 -9.71 -11.54 -15.01
N LYS A 404 -9.55 -10.83 -16.13
CA LYS A 404 -8.24 -10.54 -16.73
C LYS A 404 -7.34 -9.77 -15.77
N PHE A 405 -7.88 -8.77 -15.06
CA PHE A 405 -7.13 -8.01 -14.09
C PHE A 405 -6.67 -8.89 -12.91
N LEU A 406 -7.57 -9.72 -12.36
CA LEU A 406 -7.25 -10.64 -11.28
C LEU A 406 -6.18 -11.67 -11.68
N ASN A 407 -6.28 -12.20 -12.91
CA ASN A 407 -5.29 -13.12 -13.47
C ASN A 407 -3.93 -12.45 -13.68
N ALA A 408 -3.90 -11.18 -14.11
CA ALA A 408 -2.65 -10.42 -14.17
C ALA A 408 -2.00 -10.20 -12.80
N GLY A 409 -2.79 -10.24 -11.73
CA GLY A 409 -2.39 -10.02 -10.33
C GLY A 409 -2.23 -11.28 -9.48
N ILE A 410 -2.08 -12.49 -10.04
CA ILE A 410 -2.04 -13.74 -9.27
C ILE A 410 -0.94 -13.76 -8.20
N TYR A 411 0.24 -13.18 -8.48
CA TYR A 411 1.30 -13.05 -7.48
C TYR A 411 0.87 -12.19 -6.29
N SER A 412 0.09 -11.13 -6.54
CA SER A 412 -0.46 -10.29 -5.47
C SER A 412 -1.43 -11.05 -4.58
N LEU A 413 -2.36 -11.81 -5.19
CA LEU A 413 -3.36 -12.62 -4.48
C LEU A 413 -2.71 -13.76 -3.69
N CYS A 414 -1.72 -14.46 -4.30
CA CYS A 414 -0.93 -15.49 -3.65
C CYS A 414 -0.28 -14.97 -2.36
N ILE A 415 0.46 -13.87 -2.45
CA ILE A 415 1.18 -13.29 -1.31
C ILE A 415 0.22 -12.79 -0.23
N SER A 416 -0.94 -12.30 -0.61
CA SER A 416 -2.01 -11.93 0.33
C SER A 416 -2.58 -13.16 1.04
N TRP A 417 -2.89 -14.23 0.30
CA TRP A 417 -3.35 -15.50 0.88
C TRP A 417 -2.38 -16.06 1.92
N LEU A 418 -1.08 -16.02 1.61
CA LEU A 418 -0.02 -16.55 2.47
C LEU A 418 0.38 -15.59 3.62
N SER A 419 -0.10 -14.35 3.61
CA SER A 419 0.30 -13.28 4.55
C SER A 419 1.81 -13.01 4.60
N LEU A 420 2.50 -13.25 3.50
CA LEU A 420 3.93 -12.97 3.36
C LEU A 420 4.17 -11.47 3.12
N PRO A 421 5.33 -10.95 3.52
CA PRO A 421 5.70 -9.57 3.18
C PRO A 421 6.14 -9.47 1.71
N ALA A 422 5.81 -8.35 1.08
CA ALA A 422 6.29 -8.05 -0.27
C ALA A 422 6.35 -6.54 -0.51
N GLY A 423 7.42 -6.09 -1.16
CA GLY A 423 7.58 -4.71 -1.59
C GLY A 423 7.31 -4.54 -3.08
N VAL A 424 6.88 -3.35 -3.47
CA VAL A 424 6.82 -2.90 -4.88
C VAL A 424 7.69 -1.66 -5.01
N VAL A 425 8.50 -1.64 -6.07
CA VAL A 425 9.41 -0.53 -6.42
C VAL A 425 9.31 -0.26 -7.92
N PRO A 426 9.26 1.02 -8.35
CA PRO A 426 9.23 1.37 -9.78
C PRO A 426 10.54 1.00 -10.46
N THR A 427 10.46 0.60 -11.74
CA THR A 427 11.62 0.27 -12.57
C THR A 427 11.66 1.04 -13.89
N GLY A 428 10.70 1.92 -14.11
CA GLY A 428 10.56 2.74 -15.31
C GLY A 428 9.13 2.80 -15.83
N MET A 429 8.99 2.94 -17.14
CA MET A 429 7.72 3.15 -17.82
C MET A 429 7.45 2.03 -18.83
N VAL A 430 6.19 1.59 -18.91
CA VAL A 430 5.68 0.69 -19.96
C VAL A 430 4.44 1.34 -20.57
N ASN A 431 4.40 1.49 -21.89
CA ASN A 431 3.32 2.17 -22.61
C ASN A 431 3.01 3.59 -22.08
N GLY A 432 4.04 4.32 -21.61
CA GLY A 432 3.88 5.69 -21.10
C GLY A 432 3.32 5.79 -19.68
N LEU A 433 3.13 4.68 -19.00
CA LEU A 433 2.68 4.57 -17.60
C LEU A 433 3.75 3.91 -16.74
N PRO A 434 3.79 4.20 -15.42
CA PRO A 434 4.71 3.53 -14.51
C PRO A 434 4.58 2.01 -14.53
N ALA A 435 5.72 1.35 -14.37
CA ALA A 435 5.82 -0.07 -14.13
C ALA A 435 6.88 -0.35 -13.05
N GLY A 436 6.80 -1.52 -12.44
CA GLY A 436 7.69 -1.90 -11.37
C GLY A 436 7.73 -3.41 -11.16
N VAL A 437 8.51 -3.82 -10.19
CA VAL A 437 8.69 -5.22 -9.79
C VAL A 437 8.21 -5.44 -8.37
N GLN A 438 7.97 -6.70 -8.02
CA GLN A 438 7.68 -7.13 -6.67
C GLN A 438 8.87 -7.90 -6.09
N ILE A 439 9.25 -7.56 -4.85
CA ILE A 439 10.21 -8.33 -4.04
C ILE A 439 9.43 -8.99 -2.91
N ILE A 440 9.33 -10.32 -2.93
CA ILE A 440 8.69 -11.12 -1.88
C ILE A 440 9.79 -11.57 -0.92
N GLY A 441 9.53 -11.57 0.38
CA GLY A 441 10.52 -11.96 1.37
C GLY A 441 10.01 -12.90 2.45
N ARG A 442 10.92 -13.35 3.30
CA ARG A 442 10.62 -14.11 4.51
C ARG A 442 9.73 -13.30 5.46
N ARG A 443 8.92 -14.00 6.23
CA ARG A 443 8.12 -13.38 7.28
C ARG A 443 9.02 -12.60 8.25
N PHE A 444 8.59 -11.37 8.55
CA PHE A 444 9.28 -10.44 9.45
C PHE A 444 10.69 -10.01 8.99
N ARG A 445 11.03 -10.21 7.71
CA ARG A 445 12.28 -9.76 7.12
C ARG A 445 12.04 -8.68 6.04
N GLU A 446 11.21 -7.71 6.39
CA GLU A 446 10.98 -6.52 5.57
C GLU A 446 12.26 -5.72 5.34
N ASP A 447 13.24 -5.83 6.24
CA ASP A 447 14.59 -5.26 6.11
C ASP A 447 15.29 -5.71 4.83
N LEU A 448 15.26 -7.02 4.52
CA LEU A 448 15.86 -7.56 3.30
C LEU A 448 15.14 -7.08 2.04
N ILE A 449 13.81 -7.02 2.08
CA ILE A 449 12.99 -6.49 0.99
C ILE A 449 13.37 -5.04 0.71
N LEU A 450 13.39 -4.21 1.75
CA LEU A 450 13.70 -2.78 1.64
C LEU A 450 15.15 -2.53 1.21
N ASN A 451 16.10 -3.37 1.61
CA ASN A 451 17.48 -3.31 1.12
C ASN A 451 17.55 -3.56 -0.39
N ALA A 452 16.89 -4.61 -0.88
CA ALA A 452 16.86 -4.90 -2.32
C ALA A 452 16.11 -3.81 -3.11
N MET A 453 15.00 -3.29 -2.58
CA MET A 453 14.27 -2.17 -3.18
C MET A 453 15.12 -0.90 -3.26
N GLN A 454 15.95 -0.60 -2.24
CA GLN A 454 16.84 0.55 -2.25
C GLN A 454 17.89 0.43 -3.35
N VAL A 455 18.48 -0.75 -3.54
CA VAL A 455 19.41 -1.00 -4.66
C VAL A 455 18.73 -0.72 -6.01
N ILE A 456 17.49 -1.15 -6.17
CA ILE A 456 16.74 -0.89 -7.42
C ILE A 456 16.48 0.61 -7.59
N GLU A 457 16.01 1.31 -6.55
CA GLU A 457 15.75 2.75 -6.58
C GLU A 457 17.04 3.55 -6.87
N ASP A 458 18.19 3.14 -6.33
CA ASP A 458 19.49 3.79 -6.59
C ASP A 458 19.89 3.70 -8.08
N GLN A 459 19.46 2.66 -8.80
CA GLN A 459 19.70 2.48 -10.24
C GLN A 459 18.64 3.17 -11.11
N THR A 460 17.36 3.12 -10.70
CA THR A 460 16.25 3.64 -11.52
C THR A 460 15.87 5.08 -11.20
N GLY A 461 16.26 5.57 -10.02
CA GLY A 461 15.87 6.87 -9.51
C GLY A 461 14.43 6.94 -9.00
N VAL A 462 14.06 8.09 -8.46
CA VAL A 462 12.69 8.37 -7.97
C VAL A 462 11.83 8.81 -9.15
N LEU A 463 10.98 7.90 -9.64
CA LEU A 463 10.25 8.06 -10.90
C LEU A 463 9.35 9.31 -10.93
N THR A 464 8.77 9.71 -9.79
CA THR A 464 7.89 10.90 -9.72
C THR A 464 8.58 12.22 -10.09
N LYS A 465 9.91 12.27 -10.05
CA LYS A 465 10.66 13.45 -10.53
C LYS A 465 10.48 13.68 -12.04
N GLU A 466 10.28 12.60 -12.81
CA GLU A 466 9.94 12.70 -14.24
C GLU A 466 8.54 13.27 -14.46
N LEU A 467 7.58 12.91 -13.59
CA LEU A 467 6.23 13.48 -13.63
C LEU A 467 6.26 14.99 -13.42
N TRP A 468 6.97 15.44 -12.38
CA TRP A 468 7.07 16.87 -12.04
C TRP A 468 7.86 17.68 -13.06
N ALA A 469 8.77 17.05 -13.81
CA ALA A 469 9.51 17.71 -14.89
C ALA A 469 8.64 17.97 -16.14
N ARG A 470 7.43 17.39 -16.22
CA ARG A 470 6.45 17.62 -17.32
C ARG A 470 5.52 18.80 -17.04
N GLU A 471 5.50 19.32 -15.82
CA GLU A 471 4.69 20.47 -15.38
C GLU A 471 5.41 21.81 -15.67
#